data_97b2e9d064f39cad29aeaecfb52abd22
#
_entry.id   97b2e9d064f39cad29aeaecfb52abd22
#
_cell.length_a   1.000
_cell.length_b   1.000
_cell.length_c   1.000
_cell.angle_alpha   90.00
_cell.angle_beta   90.00
_cell.angle_gamma   90.00
#
_symmetry.space_group_name_H-M   'P 1'
#
loop_
_entity.id
_entity.type
_entity.pdbx_description
1 polymer ?
#
loop_
_entity_poly.entity_id
_entity_poly.type
_entity_poly.pdbx_seq_one_letter_code
_entity_poly.pdbx_strand_id
1 'polypeptide(L)'
;MDPASAGPASAGFAPGGPGPVTSGPDASPSSAAPGARPAVACGGRGGPYQRQAERWLGLRADGKQSAADCRAIRAFQRKHGIDPATGTAGPATWARMRALSAPAHSAPHTRPLRGCPVRSYRVACVDLTHKRTWVQQRGRILYGPVPMRSGGVRHPTRTGWFRIYWRHRHHWSTLYDSPMPYAQFFSGGQAFHAVRGSIRTVGGSMGCVNLRLADARGLWKVLRKGDHVYVWGRRPRG
;
A
#
# COMPACT_ATOMS: atom_id res chain seq x y z
N MET A 1 -11.96 -45.93 34.20
CA MET A 1 -12.44 -45.75 35.60
C MET A 1 -12.86 -44.32 35.75
N ASP A 2 -14.14 -44.07 35.47
CA ASP A 2 -14.90 -42.94 36.02
C ASP A 2 -15.24 -43.26 37.48
N PRO A 3 -15.64 -42.31 38.32
CA PRO A 3 -16.87 -41.52 38.24
C PRO A 3 -16.71 -40.06 38.76
N ALA A 4 -17.49 -39.09 38.31
CA ALA A 4 -18.90 -38.79 38.55
C ALA A 4 -19.21 -37.91 39.79
N SER A 5 -20.11 -36.97 39.57
CA SER A 5 -21.16 -36.41 40.45
C SER A 5 -20.81 -35.13 41.23
N ALA A 6 -21.63 -34.14 41.49
CA ALA A 6 -23.01 -33.83 41.17
C ALA A 6 -23.25 -32.35 41.55
N GLY A 7 -24.28 -31.69 41.01
CA GLY A 7 -24.85 -30.47 41.55
C GLY A 7 -25.73 -30.78 42.81
N PRO A 8 -26.52 -29.91 43.39
CA PRO A 8 -27.66 -29.20 42.79
C PRO A 8 -28.03 -27.80 43.37
N ALA A 9 -28.98 -27.16 42.77
CA ALA A 9 -30.33 -26.70 43.09
C ALA A 9 -30.51 -25.32 43.76
N SER A 10 -31.22 -24.45 43.09
CA SER A 10 -32.63 -24.01 43.23
C SER A 10 -33.03 -23.24 44.46
N ALA A 11 -33.58 -22.04 44.24
CA ALA A 11 -34.80 -21.44 44.79
C ALA A 11 -34.84 -19.95 44.40
N GLY A 12 -35.74 -19.36 43.70
CA GLY A 12 -37.19 -19.40 43.71
C GLY A 12 -37.78 -18.39 44.69
N PHE A 13 -38.22 -17.22 44.16
CA PHE A 13 -39.45 -16.55 44.67
C PHE A 13 -39.73 -15.27 43.88
N ALA A 14 -40.85 -15.18 43.24
CA ALA A 14 -41.64 -14.00 42.89
C ALA A 14 -42.85 -13.98 43.83
N PRO A 15 -43.84 -13.06 43.81
CA PRO A 15 -44.03 -11.82 43.07
C PRO A 15 -44.52 -10.61 43.92
N GLY A 16 -44.63 -9.45 43.38
CA GLY A 16 -45.37 -8.34 43.96
C GLY A 16 -45.65 -7.27 42.89
N GLY A 17 -46.89 -7.18 42.42
CA GLY A 17 -47.39 -6.18 41.50
C GLY A 17 -47.99 -4.96 42.24
N PRO A 18 -48.88 -4.16 41.59
CA PRO A 18 -48.49 -2.92 40.98
C PRO A 18 -49.07 -1.66 41.70
N GLY A 19 -48.55 -0.50 41.41
CA GLY A 19 -49.15 0.76 41.84
C GLY A 19 -48.86 1.86 40.80
N PRO A 20 -49.79 2.78 40.53
CA PRO A 20 -49.87 3.52 39.29
C PRO A 20 -49.39 4.96 39.36
N VAL A 21 -48.99 5.42 38.15
CA VAL A 21 -49.08 6.72 37.53
C VAL A 21 -48.78 8.00 38.28
N THR A 22 -47.99 8.83 37.69
CA THR A 22 -48.39 10.22 37.32
C THR A 22 -47.52 10.76 36.21
N SER A 23 -48.23 11.33 35.24
CA SER A 23 -47.73 12.05 34.07
C SER A 23 -47.04 13.35 34.45
N GLY A 24 -45.96 13.65 33.79
CA GLY A 24 -45.40 15.00 33.72
C GLY A 24 -44.50 15.13 32.51
N PRO A 25 -44.72 16.09 31.62
CA PRO A 25 -43.87 16.26 30.45
C PRO A 25 -42.74 17.22 30.78
N ASP A 26 -41.53 16.73 30.81
CA ASP A 26 -40.35 17.60 30.72
C ASP A 26 -39.52 17.19 29.52
N ALA A 27 -39.76 17.93 28.47
CA ALA A 27 -38.94 17.97 27.30
C ALA A 27 -37.62 18.70 27.60
N SER A 28 -36.58 17.96 27.91
CA SER A 28 -35.23 18.51 27.89
C SER A 28 -34.75 18.49 26.44
N PRO A 29 -34.22 19.61 25.93
CA PRO A 29 -33.70 19.65 24.57
C PRO A 29 -32.45 18.83 24.51
N SER A 30 -32.50 17.81 23.66
CA SER A 30 -31.35 17.01 23.25
C SER A 30 -30.28 17.96 22.68
N SER A 31 -29.17 18.07 23.38
CA SER A 31 -28.00 18.82 22.95
C SER A 31 -27.44 18.12 21.69
N ALA A 32 -27.87 18.58 20.53
CA ALA A 32 -27.28 18.16 19.26
C ALA A 32 -25.84 18.62 19.23
N ALA A 33 -24.94 17.68 19.22
CA ALA A 33 -23.53 17.93 18.98
C ALA A 33 -23.33 18.64 17.64
N PRO A 34 -22.54 19.74 17.57
CA PRO A 34 -22.40 20.50 16.34
C PRO A 34 -21.60 19.73 15.30
N GLY A 35 -22.23 19.47 14.14
CA GLY A 35 -21.49 19.42 12.88
C GLY A 35 -20.99 18.09 12.37
N ALA A 36 -21.72 17.00 12.45
CA ALA A 36 -21.52 15.91 11.51
C ALA A 36 -22.07 16.35 10.13
N ARG A 37 -21.19 16.85 9.26
CA ARG A 37 -21.53 17.11 7.86
C ARG A 37 -22.13 15.83 7.26
N PRO A 38 -23.28 15.90 6.57
CA PRO A 38 -23.90 14.72 5.99
C PRO A 38 -22.88 14.03 5.06
N ALA A 39 -22.72 12.73 5.24
CA ALA A 39 -21.87 11.94 4.36
C ALA A 39 -22.47 12.01 2.94
N VAL A 40 -21.76 12.65 2.03
CA VAL A 40 -22.17 12.72 0.63
C VAL A 40 -22.38 11.29 0.11
N ALA A 41 -23.58 10.98 -0.38
CA ALA A 41 -23.91 9.65 -0.88
C ALA A 41 -22.98 9.26 -2.05
N CYS A 42 -22.52 8.00 -2.09
CA CYS A 42 -21.75 7.46 -3.19
C CYS A 42 -22.68 7.03 -4.33
N GLY A 43 -22.96 7.90 -5.29
CA GLY A 43 -23.89 7.63 -6.41
C GLY A 43 -23.92 8.71 -7.48
N GLY A 44 -23.01 9.69 -7.39
CA GLY A 44 -22.95 10.79 -8.36
C GLY A 44 -22.11 10.50 -9.61
N ARG A 45 -22.07 11.49 -10.52
CA ARG A 45 -21.18 11.44 -11.69
C ARG A 45 -19.70 11.37 -11.26
N GLY A 46 -18.90 10.62 -12.00
CA GLY A 46 -17.46 10.60 -11.82
C GLY A 46 -16.82 11.97 -12.06
N GLY A 47 -15.69 12.22 -11.43
CA GLY A 47 -14.91 13.44 -11.65
C GLY A 47 -14.14 13.41 -12.98
N PRO A 48 -13.57 14.56 -13.38
CA PRO A 48 -12.83 14.67 -14.64
C PRO A 48 -11.61 13.75 -14.73
N TYR A 49 -11.13 13.22 -13.60
CA TYR A 49 -10.00 12.30 -13.52
C TYR A 49 -10.41 10.90 -13.08
N GLN A 50 -11.68 10.50 -13.29
CA GLN A 50 -12.23 9.22 -12.84
C GLN A 50 -11.39 8.04 -13.34
N ARG A 51 -11.22 7.91 -14.64
CA ARG A 51 -10.44 6.81 -15.26
C ARG A 51 -8.98 6.77 -14.79
N GLN A 52 -8.39 7.95 -14.54
CA GLN A 52 -7.02 8.05 -14.03
C GLN A 52 -6.94 7.59 -12.57
N ALA A 53 -7.90 7.98 -11.74
CA ALA A 53 -7.99 7.58 -10.34
C ALA A 53 -8.24 6.07 -10.21
N GLU A 54 -9.12 5.51 -11.03
CA GLU A 54 -9.36 4.07 -11.10
C GLU A 54 -8.08 3.29 -11.40
N ARG A 55 -7.34 3.70 -12.44
CA ARG A 55 -6.03 3.09 -12.76
C ARG A 55 -5.04 3.19 -11.61
N TRP A 56 -5.03 4.34 -10.93
CA TRP A 56 -4.12 4.59 -9.82
C TRP A 56 -4.47 3.73 -8.61
N LEU A 57 -5.76 3.61 -8.30
CA LEU A 57 -6.28 2.78 -7.20
C LEU A 57 -6.33 1.29 -7.58
N GLY A 58 -6.13 0.96 -8.86
CA GLY A 58 -6.18 -0.40 -9.38
C GLY A 58 -7.60 -0.96 -9.47
N LEU A 59 -8.56 -0.08 -9.69
CA LEU A 59 -9.95 -0.41 -9.97
C LEU A 59 -10.16 -0.67 -11.47
N ARG A 60 -11.37 -1.09 -11.84
CA ARG A 60 -11.75 -1.19 -13.26
C ARG A 60 -11.75 0.22 -13.87
N ALA A 61 -10.86 0.47 -14.82
CA ALA A 61 -10.66 1.79 -15.39
C ALA A 61 -11.59 2.04 -16.59
N ASP A 62 -12.89 2.06 -16.33
CA ASP A 62 -13.92 2.32 -17.36
C ASP A 62 -14.34 3.80 -17.41
N GLY A 63 -13.96 4.59 -16.41
CA GLY A 63 -14.29 6.02 -16.31
C GLY A 63 -15.71 6.28 -15.80
N LYS A 64 -16.44 5.23 -15.40
CA LYS A 64 -17.77 5.33 -14.78
C LYS A 64 -17.60 5.19 -13.27
N GLN A 65 -18.27 6.02 -12.52
CA GLN A 65 -18.20 5.97 -11.06
C GLN A 65 -19.18 4.95 -10.50
N SER A 66 -18.68 3.82 -10.02
CA SER A 66 -19.45 2.89 -9.19
C SER A 66 -19.43 3.30 -7.71
N ALA A 67 -20.29 2.70 -6.90
CA ALA A 67 -20.25 2.87 -5.45
C ALA A 67 -18.91 2.40 -4.84
N ALA A 68 -18.27 1.38 -5.42
CA ALA A 68 -16.97 0.90 -5.00
C ALA A 68 -15.86 1.93 -5.30
N ASP A 69 -15.87 2.53 -6.50
CA ASP A 69 -14.92 3.58 -6.88
C ASP A 69 -15.03 4.80 -5.98
N CYS A 70 -16.26 5.24 -5.73
CA CYS A 70 -16.53 6.36 -4.82
C CYS A 70 -15.97 6.08 -3.42
N ARG A 71 -16.21 4.90 -2.86
CA ARG A 71 -15.67 4.54 -1.53
C ARG A 71 -14.14 4.53 -1.54
N ALA A 72 -13.54 3.98 -2.57
CA ALA A 72 -12.07 3.90 -2.68
C ALA A 72 -11.44 5.29 -2.85
N ILE A 73 -12.03 6.16 -3.68
CA ILE A 73 -11.58 7.54 -3.87
C ILE A 73 -11.75 8.33 -2.57
N ARG A 74 -12.87 8.17 -1.89
CA ARG A 74 -13.12 8.83 -0.59
C ARG A 74 -12.16 8.38 0.49
N ALA A 75 -11.86 7.09 0.57
CA ALA A 75 -10.86 6.56 1.49
C ALA A 75 -9.47 7.15 1.20
N PHE A 76 -9.11 7.28 -0.07
CA PHE A 76 -7.88 7.95 -0.49
C PHE A 76 -7.88 9.42 -0.05
N GLN A 77 -8.96 10.16 -0.28
CA GLN A 77 -9.08 11.58 0.08
C GLN A 77 -8.90 11.77 1.59
N ARG A 78 -9.63 11.02 2.42
CA ARG A 78 -9.48 11.06 3.89
C ARG A 78 -8.05 10.77 4.33
N LYS A 79 -7.45 9.71 3.80
CA LYS A 79 -6.07 9.31 4.13
C LYS A 79 -5.03 10.39 3.81
N HIS A 80 -5.33 11.24 2.83
CA HIS A 80 -4.39 12.26 2.35
C HIS A 80 -4.83 13.70 2.65
N GLY A 81 -5.81 13.88 3.55
CA GLY A 81 -6.24 15.19 3.99
C GLY A 81 -6.87 16.05 2.90
N ILE A 82 -7.55 15.42 1.94
CA ILE A 82 -8.29 16.14 0.90
C ILE A 82 -9.72 16.34 1.39
N ASP A 83 -10.06 17.55 1.72
CA ASP A 83 -11.39 17.94 2.21
C ASP A 83 -12.07 18.90 1.22
N PRO A 84 -13.38 18.71 0.93
CA PRO A 84 -14.23 17.61 1.37
C PRO A 84 -13.90 16.27 0.67
N ALA A 85 -13.93 15.17 1.44
CA ALA A 85 -13.73 13.82 0.91
C ALA A 85 -15.00 13.34 0.20
N THR A 86 -15.24 13.85 -0.99
CA THR A 86 -16.47 13.63 -1.76
C THR A 86 -16.60 12.23 -2.38
N GLY A 87 -15.48 11.55 -2.57
CA GLY A 87 -15.42 10.31 -3.36
C GLY A 87 -15.37 10.56 -4.87
N THR A 88 -15.24 11.81 -5.30
CA THR A 88 -15.14 12.19 -6.71
C THR A 88 -13.69 12.51 -7.07
N ALA A 89 -13.19 11.98 -8.19
CA ALA A 89 -11.81 12.20 -8.64
C ALA A 89 -11.65 13.59 -9.31
N GLY A 90 -11.61 14.63 -8.47
CA GLY A 90 -11.38 16.02 -8.88
C GLY A 90 -9.89 16.35 -9.05
N PRO A 91 -9.58 17.63 -9.43
CA PRO A 91 -8.19 18.08 -9.64
C PRO A 91 -7.27 17.87 -8.44
N ALA A 92 -7.75 18.20 -7.22
CA ALA A 92 -6.96 18.01 -5.99
C ALA A 92 -6.62 16.54 -5.73
N THR A 93 -7.59 15.65 -5.92
CA THR A 93 -7.39 14.20 -5.79
C THR A 93 -6.34 13.69 -6.77
N TRP A 94 -6.47 14.09 -8.04
CA TRP A 94 -5.53 13.68 -9.07
C TRP A 94 -4.14 14.30 -8.89
N ALA A 95 -4.04 15.56 -8.49
CA ALA A 95 -2.77 16.21 -8.17
C ALA A 95 -2.04 15.45 -7.03
N ARG A 96 -2.77 15.06 -5.98
CA ARG A 96 -2.20 14.26 -4.89
C ARG A 96 -1.76 12.87 -5.35
N MET A 97 -2.55 12.20 -6.15
CA MET A 97 -2.19 10.91 -6.76
C MET A 97 -0.92 11.02 -7.61
N ARG A 98 -0.84 12.05 -8.44
CA ARG A 98 0.37 12.32 -9.25
C ARG A 98 1.59 12.61 -8.38
N ALA A 99 1.45 13.43 -7.35
CA ALA A 99 2.55 13.74 -6.43
C ALA A 99 3.07 12.49 -5.71
N LEU A 100 2.17 11.58 -5.31
CA LEU A 100 2.54 10.29 -4.73
C LEU A 100 3.15 9.31 -5.75
N SER A 101 2.85 9.50 -7.02
CA SER A 101 3.39 8.72 -8.14
C SER A 101 4.64 9.35 -8.75
N ALA A 102 4.93 10.61 -8.44
CA ALA A 102 6.13 11.24 -8.93
C ALA A 102 7.36 10.42 -8.50
N PRO A 103 8.29 10.10 -9.43
CA PRO A 103 9.54 9.51 -9.03
C PRO A 103 10.20 10.43 -8.01
N ALA A 104 10.81 9.86 -6.98
CA ALA A 104 11.70 10.67 -6.16
C ALA A 104 12.78 11.22 -7.10
N HIS A 105 12.69 12.49 -7.42
CA HIS A 105 13.73 13.17 -8.16
C HIS A 105 14.94 13.25 -7.23
N SER A 106 15.70 12.18 -7.20
CA SER A 106 17.03 12.23 -6.64
C SER A 106 17.83 13.10 -7.60
N ALA A 107 18.35 14.22 -7.15
CA ALA A 107 19.36 14.95 -7.88
C ALA A 107 20.40 13.96 -8.41
N PRO A 108 20.97 14.12 -9.60
CA PRO A 108 21.96 13.20 -10.10
C PRO A 108 23.12 13.12 -9.10
N HIS A 109 23.18 12.01 -8.36
CA HIS A 109 24.28 11.76 -7.46
C HIS A 109 25.49 11.44 -8.31
N THR A 110 26.43 12.36 -8.37
CA THR A 110 27.70 12.20 -9.10
C THR A 110 28.67 11.25 -8.40
N ARG A 111 28.45 10.95 -7.11
CA ARG A 111 29.27 10.02 -6.33
C ARG A 111 28.58 8.67 -6.15
N PRO A 112 29.33 7.55 -6.24
CA PRO A 112 28.81 6.24 -5.94
C PRO A 112 28.27 6.19 -4.51
N LEU A 113 27.09 5.61 -4.32
CA LEU A 113 26.58 5.36 -2.98
C LEU A 113 27.34 4.16 -2.37
N ARG A 114 27.70 4.30 -1.10
CA ARG A 114 28.44 3.25 -0.38
C ARG A 114 27.64 1.94 -0.34
N GLY A 115 28.37 0.82 -0.36
CA GLY A 115 27.81 -0.52 -0.20
C GLY A 115 27.49 -1.25 -1.49
N CYS A 116 27.31 -0.55 -2.62
CA CYS A 116 27.10 -1.20 -3.91
C CYS A 116 28.41 -1.22 -4.71
N PRO A 117 28.86 -2.41 -5.18
CA PRO A 117 30.11 -2.53 -5.92
C PRO A 117 30.07 -1.79 -7.26
N VAL A 118 31.14 -1.04 -7.56
CA VAL A 118 31.29 -0.37 -8.85
C VAL A 118 31.71 -1.41 -9.90
N ARG A 119 30.96 -1.46 -11.00
CA ARG A 119 31.18 -2.38 -12.11
C ARG A 119 31.09 -1.66 -13.45
N SER A 120 31.72 -2.21 -14.49
CA SER A 120 31.63 -1.69 -15.87
C SER A 120 30.23 -1.88 -16.47
N TYR A 121 29.48 -2.85 -15.98
CA TYR A 121 28.10 -3.15 -16.38
C TYR A 121 27.08 -2.59 -15.38
N ARG A 122 25.80 -2.61 -15.76
CA ARG A 122 24.69 -2.14 -14.89
C ARG A 122 24.49 -3.06 -13.70
N VAL A 123 24.32 -2.43 -12.53
CA VAL A 123 23.98 -3.10 -11.28
C VAL A 123 22.77 -2.40 -10.67
N ALA A 124 21.71 -3.14 -10.45
CA ALA A 124 20.62 -2.73 -9.55
C ALA A 124 21.06 -2.99 -8.12
N CYS A 125 21.23 -1.93 -7.36
CA CYS A 125 21.70 -1.94 -5.98
C CYS A 125 20.51 -1.93 -5.04
N VAL A 126 20.45 -2.86 -4.08
CA VAL A 126 19.37 -2.98 -3.10
C VAL A 126 19.95 -2.93 -1.70
N ASP A 127 19.79 -1.78 -1.04
CA ASP A 127 20.24 -1.53 0.33
C ASP A 127 19.08 -1.79 1.29
N LEU A 128 19.09 -2.96 1.93
CA LEU A 128 18.04 -3.38 2.86
C LEU A 128 18.03 -2.54 4.14
N THR A 129 19.22 -2.08 4.58
CA THR A 129 19.37 -1.30 5.81
C THR A 129 18.71 0.06 5.69
N HIS A 130 18.95 0.75 4.58
CA HIS A 130 18.39 2.09 4.35
C HIS A 130 17.10 2.06 3.53
N LYS A 131 16.56 0.87 3.22
CA LYS A 131 15.31 0.68 2.46
C LYS A 131 15.26 1.48 1.16
N ARG A 132 16.33 1.42 0.38
CA ARG A 132 16.48 2.14 -0.89
C ARG A 132 17.07 1.25 -1.98
N THR A 133 16.78 1.59 -3.22
CA THR A 133 17.34 0.93 -4.40
C THR A 133 17.68 1.93 -5.48
N TRP A 134 18.70 1.64 -6.29
CA TRP A 134 19.15 2.45 -7.42
C TRP A 134 19.80 1.57 -8.49
N VAL A 135 20.06 2.15 -9.64
CA VAL A 135 20.82 1.51 -10.70
C VAL A 135 22.07 2.32 -10.97
N GLN A 136 23.22 1.68 -11.02
CA GLN A 136 24.48 2.32 -11.36
C GLN A 136 25.28 1.52 -12.39
N GLN A 137 26.20 2.21 -13.08
CA GLN A 137 27.20 1.64 -13.97
C GLN A 137 28.46 2.51 -13.93
N ARG A 138 29.63 1.90 -13.80
CA ARG A 138 30.94 2.61 -13.69
C ARG A 138 30.92 3.72 -12.61
N GLY A 139 30.23 3.47 -11.48
CA GLY A 139 30.10 4.44 -10.39
C GLY A 139 29.10 5.58 -10.65
N ARG A 140 28.55 5.69 -11.84
CA ARG A 140 27.52 6.70 -12.18
C ARG A 140 26.13 6.14 -11.88
N ILE A 141 25.31 6.89 -11.18
CA ILE A 141 23.91 6.54 -10.94
C ILE A 141 23.09 6.82 -12.19
N LEU A 142 22.41 5.77 -12.69
CA LEU A 142 21.54 5.85 -13.86
C LEU A 142 20.08 6.07 -13.47
N TYR A 143 19.69 5.62 -12.26
CA TYR A 143 18.36 5.81 -11.72
C TYR A 143 18.36 5.69 -10.19
N GLY A 144 17.57 6.46 -9.51
CA GLY A 144 17.45 6.47 -8.06
C GLY A 144 18.51 7.34 -7.37
N PRO A 145 18.74 7.15 -6.06
CA PRO A 145 18.09 6.15 -5.18
C PRO A 145 16.61 6.45 -4.93
N VAL A 146 15.81 5.40 -4.86
CA VAL A 146 14.39 5.49 -4.54
C VAL A 146 14.05 4.61 -3.33
N PRO A 147 13.06 5.02 -2.51
CA PRO A 147 12.63 4.21 -1.38
C PRO A 147 12.00 2.89 -1.85
N MET A 148 12.19 1.83 -1.05
CA MET A 148 11.58 0.54 -1.30
C MET A 148 11.14 -0.14 0.00
N ARG A 149 10.30 -1.18 -0.13
CA ARG A 149 9.96 -2.11 0.93
C ARG A 149 10.50 -3.49 0.57
N SER A 150 11.35 -4.02 1.42
CA SER A 150 11.91 -5.38 1.29
C SER A 150 11.01 -6.44 1.92
N GLY A 151 11.42 -7.68 1.78
CA GLY A 151 10.80 -8.83 2.43
C GLY A 151 10.67 -8.70 3.95
N GLY A 152 9.66 -9.32 4.51
CA GLY A 152 9.41 -9.41 5.95
C GLY A 152 10.37 -10.38 6.65
N VAL A 153 10.21 -10.51 7.99
CA VAL A 153 11.05 -11.39 8.80
C VAL A 153 10.96 -12.85 8.34
N ARG A 154 9.73 -13.32 8.06
CA ARG A 154 9.49 -14.71 7.62
C ARG A 154 9.86 -14.96 6.15
N HIS A 155 9.91 -13.92 5.36
CA HIS A 155 10.19 -13.99 3.92
C HIS A 155 11.20 -12.90 3.53
N PRO A 156 12.46 -13.01 3.97
CA PRO A 156 13.45 -11.98 3.71
C PRO A 156 13.79 -11.88 2.22
N THR A 157 14.10 -10.67 1.76
CA THR A 157 14.77 -10.51 0.48
C THR A 157 16.17 -11.12 0.59
N ARG A 158 16.50 -12.05 -0.31
CA ARG A 158 17.79 -12.72 -0.32
C ARG A 158 18.91 -11.74 -0.62
N THR A 159 20.02 -11.85 0.12
CA THR A 159 21.24 -11.07 -0.09
C THR A 159 22.19 -11.78 -1.04
N GLY A 160 23.07 -11.02 -1.69
CA GLY A 160 24.06 -11.54 -2.62
C GLY A 160 23.92 -10.99 -4.03
N TRP A 161 24.56 -11.69 -4.97
CA TRP A 161 24.53 -11.36 -6.39
C TRP A 161 23.49 -12.19 -7.13
N PHE A 162 22.71 -11.50 -7.97
CA PHE A 162 21.69 -12.10 -8.83
C PHE A 162 21.74 -11.48 -10.22
N ARG A 163 20.88 -11.99 -11.12
CA ARG A 163 20.62 -11.42 -12.43
C ARG A 163 19.11 -11.33 -12.68
N ILE A 164 18.69 -10.29 -13.38
CA ILE A 164 17.31 -10.22 -13.87
C ILE A 164 17.15 -11.31 -14.94
N TYR A 165 16.39 -12.37 -14.61
CA TYR A 165 16.19 -13.48 -15.53
C TYR A 165 14.86 -13.42 -16.28
N TRP A 166 13.87 -12.73 -15.71
CA TRP A 166 12.56 -12.57 -16.33
C TRP A 166 11.96 -11.20 -16.03
N ARG A 167 11.21 -10.66 -17.02
CA ARG A 167 10.53 -9.37 -16.92
C ARG A 167 9.13 -9.49 -17.48
N HIS A 168 8.14 -8.99 -16.73
CA HIS A 168 6.74 -8.97 -17.17
C HIS A 168 6.05 -7.67 -16.74
N ARG A 169 5.59 -6.88 -17.71
CA ARG A 169 5.07 -5.53 -17.44
C ARG A 169 3.77 -5.51 -16.65
N HIS A 170 2.91 -6.49 -16.88
CA HIS A 170 1.57 -6.62 -16.30
C HIS A 170 1.43 -7.97 -15.57
N HIS A 171 2.46 -8.36 -14.81
CA HIS A 171 2.47 -9.64 -14.11
C HIS A 171 1.38 -9.69 -13.04
N TRP A 172 0.74 -10.85 -12.95
CA TRP A 172 -0.16 -11.23 -11.89
C TRP A 172 0.42 -12.41 -11.14
N SER A 173 0.56 -12.29 -9.83
CA SER A 173 1.00 -13.39 -8.98
C SER A 173 -0.18 -14.31 -8.68
N THR A 174 -0.15 -15.53 -9.22
CA THR A 174 -1.14 -16.56 -8.89
C THR A 174 -0.99 -17.06 -7.45
N LEU A 175 0.24 -17.01 -6.90
CA LEU A 175 0.52 -17.43 -5.52
C LEU A 175 -0.08 -16.48 -4.47
N TYR A 176 -0.14 -15.19 -4.76
CA TYR A 176 -0.61 -14.16 -3.82
C TYR A 176 -1.85 -13.41 -4.30
N ASP A 177 -2.43 -13.88 -5.39
CA ASP A 177 -3.60 -13.27 -6.05
C ASP A 177 -3.50 -11.74 -6.14
N SER A 178 -2.39 -11.25 -6.62
CA SER A 178 -2.09 -9.81 -6.63
C SER A 178 -1.30 -9.35 -7.84
N PRO A 179 -1.57 -8.12 -8.32
CA PRO A 179 -0.82 -7.55 -9.43
C PRO A 179 0.59 -7.16 -9.00
N MET A 180 1.54 -7.42 -9.89
CA MET A 180 2.95 -7.06 -9.78
C MET A 180 3.38 -6.23 -11.00
N PRO A 181 2.91 -4.98 -11.15
CA PRO A 181 3.23 -4.16 -12.32
C PRO A 181 4.74 -3.92 -12.43
N TYR A 182 5.26 -3.99 -13.65
CA TYR A 182 6.69 -3.83 -13.95
C TYR A 182 7.59 -4.84 -13.22
N ALA A 183 7.13 -6.07 -13.07
CA ALA A 183 7.88 -7.14 -12.41
C ALA A 183 9.18 -7.46 -13.15
N GLN A 184 10.29 -7.49 -12.40
CA GLN A 184 11.62 -7.85 -12.85
C GLN A 184 12.19 -8.86 -11.85
N PHE A 185 12.13 -10.14 -12.20
CA PHE A 185 12.50 -11.25 -11.33
C PHE A 185 14.00 -11.47 -11.33
N PHE A 186 14.57 -11.64 -10.14
CA PHE A 186 16.02 -11.81 -9.97
C PHE A 186 16.44 -12.98 -9.07
N SER A 187 15.55 -13.49 -8.19
CA SER A 187 15.90 -14.59 -7.28
C SER A 187 14.67 -15.40 -6.90
N GLY A 188 14.46 -16.58 -7.54
CA GLY A 188 13.45 -17.56 -7.14
C GLY A 188 12.07 -16.98 -6.79
N GLY A 189 11.46 -16.23 -7.66
CA GLY A 189 10.19 -15.55 -7.44
C GLY A 189 10.29 -14.16 -6.80
N GLN A 190 11.43 -13.76 -6.28
CA GLN A 190 11.64 -12.39 -5.79
C GLN A 190 11.90 -11.43 -6.95
N ALA A 191 11.21 -10.30 -6.95
CA ALA A 191 11.25 -9.33 -8.04
C ALA A 191 11.21 -7.89 -7.53
N PHE A 192 11.72 -6.96 -8.35
CA PHE A 192 11.29 -5.56 -8.28
C PHE A 192 9.91 -5.48 -8.90
N HIS A 193 8.96 -4.84 -8.24
CA HIS A 193 7.65 -4.54 -8.84
C HIS A 193 6.94 -3.41 -8.11
N ALA A 194 5.97 -2.79 -8.77
CA ALA A 194 5.11 -1.84 -8.11
C ALA A 194 4.08 -2.55 -7.22
N VAL A 195 3.71 -1.89 -6.14
CA VAL A 195 2.58 -2.30 -5.30
C VAL A 195 1.50 -1.24 -5.29
N ARG A 196 0.28 -1.69 -5.08
CA ARG A 196 -0.84 -0.80 -4.79
C ARG A 196 -0.71 -0.28 -3.35
N GLY A 197 -1.02 0.98 -3.14
CA GLY A 197 -0.95 1.59 -1.82
C GLY A 197 0.47 1.99 -1.39
N SER A 198 0.75 1.89 -0.10
CA SER A 198 1.98 2.41 0.49
C SER A 198 3.08 1.37 0.58
N ILE A 199 4.30 1.75 0.17
CA ILE A 199 5.52 0.97 0.45
C ILE A 199 5.97 1.07 1.92
N ARG A 200 5.31 1.90 2.73
CA ARG A 200 5.59 2.06 4.16
C ARG A 200 4.78 1.12 5.05
N THR A 201 4.01 0.21 4.46
CA THR A 201 3.22 -0.78 5.21
C THR A 201 4.14 -1.63 6.09
N VAL A 202 3.75 -1.80 7.35
CA VAL A 202 4.45 -2.64 8.31
C VAL A 202 4.45 -4.11 7.87
N GLY A 203 5.40 -4.91 8.33
CA GLY A 203 5.46 -6.35 8.06
C GLY A 203 6.38 -6.75 6.89
N GLY A 204 6.55 -5.89 5.88
CA GLY A 204 7.37 -6.19 4.71
C GLY A 204 6.58 -6.88 3.58
N SER A 205 7.29 -7.33 2.55
CA SER A 205 6.78 -8.14 1.44
C SER A 205 7.05 -9.62 1.68
N MET A 206 6.62 -10.46 0.74
CA MET A 206 6.97 -11.89 0.68
C MET A 206 8.32 -12.12 -0.01
N GLY A 207 9.29 -11.22 0.21
CA GLY A 207 10.64 -11.29 -0.34
C GLY A 207 10.92 -10.34 -1.50
N CYS A 208 9.91 -9.80 -2.15
CA CYS A 208 10.07 -8.86 -3.26
C CYS A 208 10.56 -7.48 -2.81
N VAL A 209 11.17 -6.76 -3.73
CA VAL A 209 11.50 -5.33 -3.60
C VAL A 209 10.32 -4.53 -4.13
N ASN A 210 9.44 -4.13 -3.21
CA ASN A 210 8.25 -3.37 -3.53
C ASN A 210 8.55 -1.88 -3.72
N LEU A 211 8.02 -1.31 -4.76
CA LEU A 211 8.26 0.06 -5.21
C LEU A 211 6.95 0.80 -5.42
N ARG A 212 7.00 2.12 -5.41
CA ARG A 212 5.92 2.94 -5.95
C ARG A 212 5.82 2.72 -7.45
N LEU A 213 4.64 2.89 -8.02
CA LEU A 213 4.40 2.66 -9.44
C LEU A 213 5.37 3.43 -10.35
N ALA A 214 5.63 4.70 -10.02
CA ALA A 214 6.55 5.53 -10.79
C ALA A 214 8.00 5.03 -10.71
N ASP A 215 8.41 4.55 -9.52
CA ASP A 215 9.77 4.05 -9.31
C ASP A 215 9.98 2.70 -10.01
N ALA A 216 9.02 1.80 -9.94
CA ALA A 216 9.06 0.53 -10.67
C ALA A 216 9.11 0.76 -12.20
N ARG A 217 8.32 1.74 -12.70
CA ARG A 217 8.35 2.16 -14.10
C ARG A 217 9.70 2.77 -14.49
N GLY A 218 10.32 3.53 -13.59
CA GLY A 218 11.65 4.11 -13.79
C GLY A 218 12.74 3.04 -13.90
N LEU A 219 12.77 2.10 -12.94
CA LEU A 219 13.67 0.94 -12.99
C LEU A 219 13.47 0.11 -14.26
N TRP A 220 12.22 -0.12 -14.66
CA TRP A 220 11.87 -0.85 -15.87
C TRP A 220 12.48 -0.24 -17.14
N LYS A 221 12.56 1.09 -17.22
CA LYS A 221 13.15 1.78 -18.37
C LYS A 221 14.66 1.60 -18.45
N VAL A 222 15.33 1.49 -17.32
CA VAL A 222 16.79 1.44 -17.20
C VAL A 222 17.33 0.02 -17.22
N LEU A 223 16.71 -0.90 -16.49
CA LEU A 223 17.16 -2.29 -16.37
C LEU A 223 16.66 -3.15 -17.54
N ARG A 224 17.42 -4.21 -17.82
CA ARG A 224 17.14 -5.22 -18.86
C ARG A 224 17.28 -6.61 -18.28
N LYS A 225 16.75 -7.63 -18.98
CA LYS A 225 17.08 -9.03 -18.72
C LYS A 225 18.60 -9.23 -18.85
N GLY A 226 19.20 -9.95 -17.91
CA GLY A 226 20.64 -10.15 -17.82
C GLY A 226 21.38 -9.14 -16.94
N ASP A 227 20.81 -7.96 -16.66
CA ASP A 227 21.44 -6.98 -15.76
C ASP A 227 21.59 -7.55 -14.34
N HIS A 228 22.66 -7.15 -13.67
CA HIS A 228 22.99 -7.66 -12.35
C HIS A 228 22.19 -6.96 -11.26
N VAL A 229 21.94 -7.69 -10.19
CA VAL A 229 21.31 -7.20 -8.96
C VAL A 229 22.23 -7.54 -7.80
N TYR A 230 22.57 -6.57 -6.99
CA TYR A 230 23.33 -6.76 -5.76
C TYR A 230 22.48 -6.33 -4.56
N VAL A 231 22.21 -7.26 -3.67
CA VAL A 231 21.39 -7.07 -2.46
C VAL A 231 22.27 -7.25 -1.23
N TRP A 232 22.27 -6.26 -0.33
CA TRP A 232 23.03 -6.33 0.90
C TRP A 232 22.34 -5.63 2.06
N GLY A 233 22.96 -5.75 3.24
CA GLY A 233 22.46 -5.15 4.47
C GLY A 233 21.43 -6.03 5.18
N ARG A 234 20.87 -5.51 6.24
CA ARG A 234 19.85 -6.16 7.05
C ARG A 234 18.62 -5.26 7.12
N ARG A 235 17.45 -5.84 7.02
CA ARG A 235 16.23 -5.10 7.30
C ARG A 235 16.23 -4.63 8.76
N PRO A 236 16.03 -3.31 9.03
CA PRO A 236 15.85 -2.84 10.40
C PRO A 236 14.66 -3.55 11.07
N ARG A 237 14.85 -3.98 12.30
CA ARG A 237 13.76 -4.44 13.16
C ARG A 237 12.91 -3.21 13.48
N GLY A 238 11.67 -3.18 13.03
CA GLY A 238 10.72 -2.13 13.29
C GLY A 238 9.34 -2.69 13.40
#